data_8a9e7b1f6988021d7c9e105324fbfcd4
#
_entry.id   8a9e7b1f6988021d7c9e105324fbfcd4
#
_cell.length_a   1.000
_cell.length_b   1.000
_cell.length_c   1.000
_cell.angle_alpha   90.00
_cell.angle_beta   90.00
_cell.angle_gamma   90.00
#
_symmetry.space_group_name_H-M   'P 1'
#
loop_
_entity.id
_entity.type
_entity.pdbx_description
1 polymer ?
#
loop_
_entity_poly.entity_id
_entity_poly.type
_entity_poly.pdbx_seq_one_letter_code
_entity_poly.pdbx_strand_id
1 'polypeptide(L)'
;SNILACAGRIHDLGNPPFGHFGEVAIREWFEEKLSKNDDGNYTFYYDKYTFNLDKQEALDLLNFEGNAQGLRILTKLHFVIDRFGMNLTTGVLSSVIKYPISSVELEKSKLNKMGYFKSESAVFKEIADDTNIWCARNPLVYILEAADDIAYLLGDLEDSFNKKIISHDLFKAKYEEFIKEEGYEEKTLEESLSFYLSKNYDIAKEEYGYEDPGEYALKSFIIKLNRYLKDSVIEEFLSSYDEIMNGVYQGDLIGNSKAKNITMFLRNISKEYVYTNEKIVTNEIVGYNIIHSLLDIFIPASLNKNVKPYKGYDGKLYSLISKNYRFVCENNIDQSECSEDYSRLLLVTDFI
;
A
#
# COMPACT_ATOMS: atom_id res chain seq x y z
N SER A 1 20.30 9.47 0.46
CA SER A 1 19.54 10.06 -0.65
C SER A 1 19.26 9.05 -1.76
N ASN A 2 20.24 8.28 -2.26
CA ASN A 2 19.99 7.31 -3.34
C ASN A 2 19.11 6.15 -2.92
N ILE A 3 19.24 5.66 -1.68
CA ILE A 3 18.38 4.59 -1.14
C ILE A 3 16.93 5.05 -1.13
N LEU A 4 16.62 6.22 -0.57
CA LEU A 4 15.25 6.75 -0.54
C LEU A 4 14.68 7.03 -1.94
N ALA A 5 15.51 7.53 -2.87
CA ALA A 5 15.08 7.75 -4.24
C ALA A 5 14.76 6.42 -4.97
N CYS A 6 15.49 5.36 -4.67
CA CYS A 6 15.22 4.03 -5.16
C CYS A 6 13.95 3.47 -4.51
N ALA A 7 13.85 3.52 -3.17
CA ALA A 7 12.72 3.07 -2.40
C ALA A 7 11.40 3.74 -2.84
N GLY A 8 11.41 5.07 -3.02
CA GLY A 8 10.24 5.81 -3.49
C GLY A 8 9.75 5.43 -4.88
N ARG A 9 10.58 4.79 -5.72
CA ARG A 9 10.17 4.31 -7.06
C ARG A 9 9.61 2.90 -7.05
N ILE A 10 9.85 2.13 -5.99
CA ILE A 10 9.56 0.68 -5.97
C ILE A 10 8.59 0.29 -4.84
N HIS A 11 8.26 1.19 -3.91
CA HIS A 11 7.48 0.85 -2.71
C HIS A 11 6.07 0.31 -2.99
N ASP A 12 5.47 0.71 -4.12
CA ASP A 12 4.11 0.34 -4.53
C ASP A 12 4.02 -0.75 -5.60
N LEU A 13 5.16 -1.38 -5.96
CA LEU A 13 5.17 -2.40 -7.03
C LEU A 13 4.31 -3.63 -6.73
N GLY A 14 4.00 -3.89 -5.47
CA GLY A 14 3.19 -5.03 -5.06
C GLY A 14 1.70 -4.74 -4.92
N ASN A 15 1.26 -3.50 -5.11
CA ASN A 15 -0.16 -3.17 -5.03
C ASN A 15 -0.93 -3.84 -6.17
N PRO A 16 -2.00 -4.60 -5.86
CA PRO A 16 -2.84 -5.18 -6.90
C PRO A 16 -3.64 -4.09 -7.63
N PRO A 17 -4.25 -4.40 -8.78
CA PRO A 17 -5.23 -3.53 -9.40
C PRO A 17 -6.28 -3.08 -8.40
N PHE A 18 -6.71 -1.83 -8.48
CA PHE A 18 -7.63 -1.17 -7.53
C PHE A 18 -7.07 -0.96 -6.11
N GLY A 19 -5.75 -1.09 -5.91
CA GLY A 19 -5.05 -0.78 -4.65
C GLY A 19 -5.59 -1.56 -3.44
N HIS A 20 -5.82 -0.88 -2.33
CA HIS A 20 -6.32 -1.52 -1.09
C HIS A 20 -7.65 -2.27 -1.26
N PHE A 21 -8.50 -1.81 -2.18
CA PHE A 21 -9.75 -2.52 -2.46
C PHE A 21 -9.48 -3.85 -3.16
N GLY A 22 -8.47 -3.90 -4.03
CA GLY A 22 -7.99 -5.14 -4.63
C GLY A 22 -7.41 -6.12 -3.61
N GLU A 23 -6.67 -5.63 -2.60
CA GLU A 23 -6.21 -6.48 -1.49
C GLU A 23 -7.38 -7.08 -0.72
N VAL A 24 -8.43 -6.28 -0.44
CA VAL A 24 -9.65 -6.76 0.22
C VAL A 24 -10.31 -7.86 -0.59
N ALA A 25 -10.49 -7.64 -1.90
CA ALA A 25 -11.11 -8.64 -2.79
C ALA A 25 -10.33 -9.98 -2.81
N ILE A 26 -9.00 -9.93 -2.83
CA ILE A 26 -8.16 -11.14 -2.77
C ILE A 26 -8.34 -11.85 -1.42
N ARG A 27 -8.29 -11.11 -0.29
CA ARG A 27 -8.45 -11.69 1.05
C ARG A 27 -9.80 -12.35 1.24
N GLU A 28 -10.90 -11.66 0.89
CA GLU A 28 -12.26 -12.17 1.02
C GLU A 28 -12.49 -13.42 0.17
N TRP A 29 -11.91 -13.46 -1.06
CA TRP A 29 -11.96 -14.66 -1.87
C TRP A 29 -11.32 -15.87 -1.17
N PHE A 30 -10.16 -15.70 -0.55
CA PHE A 30 -9.50 -16.78 0.20
C PHE A 30 -10.23 -17.10 1.51
N GLU A 31 -10.82 -16.11 2.19
CA GLU A 31 -11.60 -16.33 3.41
C GLU A 31 -12.79 -17.27 3.16
N GLU A 32 -13.44 -17.14 2.02
CA GLU A 32 -14.52 -18.07 1.63
C GLU A 32 -14.04 -19.50 1.35
N LYS A 33 -12.78 -19.72 1.01
CA LYS A 33 -12.24 -20.99 0.55
C LYS A 33 -11.36 -21.70 1.60
N LEU A 34 -11.02 -21.03 2.69
CA LEU A 34 -10.16 -21.54 3.76
C LEU A 34 -10.94 -21.79 5.04
N SER A 35 -10.86 -22.99 5.56
CA SER A 35 -11.47 -23.36 6.84
C SER A 35 -10.40 -23.75 7.84
N LYS A 36 -10.41 -23.15 9.04
CA LYS A 36 -9.48 -23.46 10.12
C LYS A 36 -9.82 -24.79 10.76
N ASN A 37 -8.81 -25.65 10.95
CA ASN A 37 -8.90 -26.95 11.57
C ASN A 37 -8.65 -26.86 13.10
N ASP A 38 -9.01 -27.91 13.83
CA ASP A 38 -8.79 -28.01 15.29
C ASP A 38 -7.30 -27.97 15.67
N ASP A 39 -6.41 -28.43 14.81
CA ASP A 39 -4.94 -28.42 15.00
C ASP A 39 -4.28 -27.06 14.70
N GLY A 40 -5.07 -26.07 14.26
CA GLY A 40 -4.61 -24.73 13.94
C GLY A 40 -4.10 -24.55 12.50
N ASN A 41 -4.07 -25.61 11.70
CA ASN A 41 -3.86 -25.55 10.25
C ASN A 41 -5.16 -25.22 9.53
N TYR A 42 -5.10 -25.10 8.21
CA TYR A 42 -6.26 -24.74 7.38
C TYR A 42 -6.45 -25.76 6.27
N THR A 43 -7.70 -26.00 5.90
CA THR A 43 -8.06 -26.74 4.70
C THR A 43 -8.62 -25.78 3.65
N PHE A 44 -8.06 -25.84 2.44
CA PHE A 44 -8.56 -25.13 1.29
C PHE A 44 -9.59 -25.99 0.56
N TYR A 45 -10.71 -25.37 0.20
CA TYR A 45 -11.81 -26.00 -0.54
C TYR A 45 -12.21 -25.15 -1.74
N TYR A 46 -11.98 -25.62 -2.94
CA TYR A 46 -12.47 -24.96 -4.13
C TYR A 46 -12.64 -25.94 -5.29
N ASP A 47 -13.85 -26.05 -5.86
CA ASP A 47 -14.22 -27.00 -6.91
C ASP A 47 -13.82 -28.44 -6.49
N LYS A 48 -12.99 -29.12 -7.27
CA LYS A 48 -12.48 -30.47 -7.00
C LYS A 48 -11.21 -30.48 -6.15
N TYR A 49 -10.70 -29.34 -5.77
CA TYR A 49 -9.45 -29.23 -5.04
C TYR A 49 -9.71 -29.12 -3.54
N THR A 50 -9.07 -30.02 -2.80
CA THR A 50 -9.10 -30.03 -1.34
C THR A 50 -7.72 -30.44 -0.85
N PHE A 51 -7.07 -29.58 -0.06
CA PHE A 51 -5.75 -29.82 0.51
C PHE A 51 -5.52 -28.98 1.78
N ASN A 52 -4.53 -29.36 2.56
CA ASN A 52 -4.18 -28.65 3.76
C ASN A 52 -3.03 -27.67 3.49
N LEU A 53 -3.15 -26.50 4.10
CA LEU A 53 -2.10 -25.49 4.23
C LEU A 53 -1.69 -25.41 5.69
N ASP A 54 -0.41 -25.17 5.94
CA ASP A 54 -0.01 -24.86 7.31
C ASP A 54 -0.52 -23.45 7.72
N LYS A 55 -0.39 -23.15 9.01
CA LYS A 55 -0.94 -21.90 9.57
C LYS A 55 -0.40 -20.67 8.84
N GLN A 56 0.90 -20.60 8.54
CA GLN A 56 1.48 -19.43 7.90
C GLN A 56 1.04 -19.29 6.44
N GLU A 57 1.04 -20.38 5.69
CA GLU A 57 0.60 -20.39 4.28
C GLU A 57 -0.84 -19.87 4.12
N ALA A 58 -1.73 -20.31 5.02
CA ALA A 58 -3.11 -19.84 5.00
C ALA A 58 -3.24 -18.38 5.45
N LEU A 59 -2.54 -17.98 6.52
CA LEU A 59 -2.59 -16.61 7.02
C LEU A 59 -1.98 -15.61 6.04
N ASP A 60 -0.99 -16.00 5.25
CA ASP A 60 -0.43 -15.16 4.18
C ASP A 60 -1.49 -14.79 3.14
N LEU A 61 -2.35 -15.75 2.77
CA LEU A 61 -3.43 -15.54 1.80
C LEU A 61 -4.60 -14.74 2.42
N LEU A 62 -4.96 -15.05 3.67
CA LEU A 62 -6.01 -14.35 4.42
C LEU A 62 -5.63 -12.90 4.78
N ASN A 63 -4.35 -12.60 4.84
CA ASN A 63 -3.82 -11.27 5.12
C ASN A 63 -3.00 -10.75 3.92
N PHE A 64 -3.38 -11.12 2.70
CA PHE A 64 -2.68 -10.66 1.50
C PHE A 64 -2.43 -9.15 1.55
N GLU A 65 -1.20 -8.73 1.29
CA GLU A 65 -0.73 -7.36 1.50
C GLU A 65 0.21 -6.95 0.37
N GLY A 66 -0.05 -5.79 -0.24
CA GLY A 66 0.77 -5.26 -1.34
C GLY A 66 2.25 -5.06 -0.97
N ASN A 67 2.55 -4.66 0.28
CA ASN A 67 3.95 -4.52 0.70
C ASN A 67 4.69 -5.88 0.73
N ALA A 68 4.03 -6.95 1.17
CA ALA A 68 4.59 -8.30 1.13
C ALA A 68 4.79 -8.79 -0.31
N GLN A 69 3.79 -8.55 -1.16
CA GLN A 69 3.87 -8.84 -2.61
C GLN A 69 5.00 -8.04 -3.27
N GLY A 70 5.20 -6.77 -2.86
CA GLY A 70 6.30 -5.94 -3.32
C GLY A 70 7.66 -6.56 -3.03
N LEU A 71 7.89 -7.04 -1.82
CA LEU A 71 9.14 -7.74 -1.47
C LEU A 71 9.36 -8.97 -2.35
N ARG A 72 8.31 -9.77 -2.58
CA ARG A 72 8.36 -10.96 -3.46
C ARG A 72 8.70 -10.58 -4.90
N ILE A 73 8.09 -9.54 -5.46
CA ILE A 73 8.41 -9.04 -6.80
C ILE A 73 9.89 -8.62 -6.87
N LEU A 74 10.35 -7.82 -5.92
CA LEU A 74 11.70 -7.27 -5.89
C LEU A 74 12.78 -8.32 -5.73
N THR A 75 12.51 -9.39 -5.00
CA THR A 75 13.52 -10.38 -4.61
C THR A 75 13.47 -11.67 -5.45
N LYS A 76 12.32 -12.00 -6.07
CA LYS A 76 12.14 -13.28 -6.79
C LYS A 76 11.54 -13.15 -8.18
N LEU A 77 10.41 -12.43 -8.31
CA LEU A 77 9.61 -12.50 -9.53
C LEU A 77 10.19 -11.69 -10.69
N HIS A 78 10.79 -10.55 -10.40
CA HIS A 78 11.30 -9.63 -11.42
C HIS A 78 12.80 -9.83 -11.67
N PHE A 79 13.18 -11.03 -12.11
CA PHE A 79 14.56 -11.34 -12.45
C PHE A 79 14.83 -11.25 -13.96
N VAL A 80 16.05 -10.86 -14.33
CA VAL A 80 16.50 -10.73 -15.73
C VAL A 80 17.72 -11.60 -16.01
N ILE A 81 18.69 -11.66 -15.09
CA ILE A 81 19.99 -12.29 -15.31
C ILE A 81 20.21 -13.45 -14.32
N ASP A 82 19.80 -13.28 -13.08
CA ASP A 82 20.01 -14.23 -11.99
C ASP A 82 18.74 -14.42 -11.16
N ARG A 83 18.83 -15.25 -10.11
CA ARG A 83 17.69 -15.61 -9.23
C ARG A 83 17.35 -14.56 -8.15
N PHE A 84 18.05 -13.43 -8.10
CA PHE A 84 17.91 -12.46 -7.02
C PHE A 84 16.91 -11.32 -7.35
N GLY A 85 15.96 -11.59 -8.19
CA GLY A 85 14.96 -10.59 -8.59
C GLY A 85 15.62 -9.36 -9.24
N MET A 86 15.36 -8.17 -8.71
CA MET A 86 15.98 -6.93 -9.17
C MET A 86 17.42 -6.73 -8.65
N ASN A 87 17.93 -7.67 -7.88
CA ASN A 87 19.27 -7.65 -7.30
C ASN A 87 19.60 -6.35 -6.54
N LEU A 88 18.65 -5.91 -5.71
CA LEU A 88 18.78 -4.70 -4.89
C LEU A 88 19.59 -4.98 -3.64
N THR A 89 20.24 -3.94 -3.12
CA THR A 89 20.98 -4.04 -1.84
C THR A 89 20.01 -4.22 -0.66
N THR A 90 20.45 -4.90 0.38
CA THR A 90 19.70 -5.09 1.64
C THR A 90 19.28 -3.75 2.26
N GLY A 91 20.10 -2.69 2.13
CA GLY A 91 19.77 -1.34 2.55
C GLY A 91 18.57 -0.74 1.80
N VAL A 92 18.40 -1.01 0.50
CA VAL A 92 17.20 -0.59 -0.27
C VAL A 92 16.01 -1.45 0.11
N LEU A 93 16.17 -2.78 0.16
CA LEU A 93 15.08 -3.70 0.50
C LEU A 93 14.53 -3.42 1.92
N SER A 94 15.40 -3.22 2.91
CA SER A 94 14.95 -2.89 4.27
C SER A 94 14.21 -1.56 4.36
N SER A 95 14.51 -0.61 3.47
CA SER A 95 13.85 0.71 3.45
C SER A 95 12.43 0.70 2.86
N VAL A 96 12.00 -0.40 2.21
CA VAL A 96 10.63 -0.56 1.72
C VAL A 96 9.80 -1.54 2.57
N ILE A 97 10.41 -2.25 3.52
CA ILE A 97 9.69 -3.15 4.44
C ILE A 97 9.03 -2.31 5.53
N LYS A 98 7.77 -1.93 5.32
CA LYS A 98 6.98 -1.14 6.29
C LYS A 98 6.67 -1.94 7.58
N TYR A 99 6.49 -3.25 7.47
CA TYR A 99 6.05 -4.14 8.55
C TYR A 99 6.99 -5.33 8.67
N PRO A 100 8.03 -5.29 9.52
CA PRO A 100 9.03 -6.36 9.61
C PRO A 100 8.53 -7.57 10.42
N ILE A 101 7.35 -8.10 10.09
CA ILE A 101 6.71 -9.26 10.71
C ILE A 101 6.03 -10.14 9.67
N SER A 102 5.92 -11.44 9.99
CA SER A 102 5.16 -12.42 9.22
C SER A 102 3.67 -12.39 9.56
N SER A 103 2.86 -13.08 8.76
CA SER A 103 1.42 -13.21 9.00
C SER A 103 1.05 -13.88 10.31
N VAL A 104 1.87 -14.81 10.80
CA VAL A 104 1.63 -15.51 12.09
C VAL A 104 1.93 -14.65 13.31
N GLU A 105 2.69 -13.57 13.13
CA GLU A 105 3.03 -12.63 14.20
C GLU A 105 2.00 -11.52 14.38
N LEU A 106 1.08 -11.33 13.43
CA LEU A 106 0.05 -10.29 13.46
C LEU A 106 -0.77 -10.31 14.77
N GLU A 107 -1.20 -11.48 15.21
CA GLU A 107 -2.02 -11.63 16.44
C GLU A 107 -1.32 -11.10 17.71
N LYS A 108 0.01 -11.08 17.70
CA LYS A 108 0.84 -10.68 18.86
C LYS A 108 1.46 -9.30 18.70
N SER A 109 1.36 -8.74 17.52
CA SER A 109 1.94 -7.44 17.17
C SER A 109 0.93 -6.30 17.34
N LYS A 110 1.44 -5.08 17.49
CA LYS A 110 0.66 -3.86 17.33
C LYS A 110 0.48 -3.45 15.86
N LEU A 111 1.20 -4.11 14.95
CA LEU A 111 1.11 -3.88 13.51
C LEU A 111 -0.11 -4.63 12.97
N ASN A 112 -0.82 -4.01 12.04
CA ASN A 112 -2.04 -4.57 11.44
C ASN A 112 -1.78 -5.26 10.10
N LYS A 113 -0.54 -5.23 9.62
CA LYS A 113 -0.13 -5.71 8.30
C LYS A 113 1.18 -6.47 8.40
N MET A 114 1.37 -7.47 7.54
CA MET A 114 2.62 -8.21 7.40
C MET A 114 3.52 -7.59 6.34
N GLY A 115 4.82 -7.88 6.38
CA GLY A 115 5.79 -7.35 5.41
C GLY A 115 6.38 -8.39 4.46
N TYR A 116 6.13 -9.68 4.70
CA TYR A 116 6.62 -10.76 3.84
C TYR A 116 5.78 -12.02 3.96
N PHE A 117 5.71 -12.78 2.88
CA PHE A 117 5.10 -14.10 2.86
C PHE A 117 6.08 -15.17 3.36
N LYS A 118 5.58 -16.35 3.73
CA LYS A 118 6.40 -17.50 4.10
C LYS A 118 7.48 -17.80 3.08
N SER A 119 7.16 -17.69 1.82
CA SER A 119 8.10 -17.90 0.70
C SER A 119 9.29 -16.94 0.70
N GLU A 120 9.19 -15.77 1.32
CA GLU A 120 10.26 -14.76 1.43
C GLU A 120 10.96 -14.77 2.79
N SER A 121 10.63 -15.70 3.71
CA SER A 121 11.19 -15.75 5.07
C SER A 121 12.72 -15.80 5.09
N ALA A 122 13.34 -16.58 4.21
CA ALA A 122 14.80 -16.68 4.13
C ALA A 122 15.45 -15.35 3.68
N VAL A 123 14.87 -14.71 2.69
CA VAL A 123 15.34 -13.40 2.19
C VAL A 123 15.13 -12.30 3.23
N PHE A 124 13.96 -12.29 3.90
CA PHE A 124 13.71 -11.36 5.00
C PHE A 124 14.74 -11.53 6.12
N LYS A 125 15.07 -12.77 6.48
CA LYS A 125 16.09 -13.06 7.48
C LYS A 125 17.46 -12.46 7.10
N GLU A 126 17.90 -12.66 5.87
CA GLU A 126 19.14 -12.07 5.35
C GLU A 126 19.13 -10.53 5.45
N ILE A 127 18.04 -9.90 5.01
CA ILE A 127 17.87 -8.45 5.09
C ILE A 127 17.89 -7.99 6.56
N ALA A 128 17.21 -8.71 7.45
CA ALA A 128 17.10 -8.35 8.86
C ALA A 128 18.43 -8.51 9.60
N ASP A 129 19.21 -9.56 9.30
CA ASP A 129 20.56 -9.76 9.84
C ASP A 129 21.50 -8.62 9.41
N ASP A 130 21.49 -8.23 8.14
CA ASP A 130 22.36 -7.19 7.59
C ASP A 130 21.99 -5.78 8.09
N THR A 131 20.73 -5.50 8.34
CA THR A 131 20.21 -4.15 8.62
C THR A 131 19.62 -3.98 10.02
N ASN A 132 19.64 -5.04 10.82
CA ASN A 132 19.14 -5.09 12.21
C ASN A 132 17.67 -4.65 12.37
N ILE A 133 16.79 -5.07 11.46
CA ILE A 133 15.35 -4.73 11.49
C ILE A 133 14.46 -5.82 12.11
N TRP A 134 15.01 -6.75 12.89
CA TRP A 134 14.28 -7.88 13.48
C TRP A 134 13.07 -7.48 14.35
N CYS A 135 13.19 -6.36 15.06
CA CYS A 135 12.18 -5.90 16.02
C CYS A 135 11.80 -4.44 15.79
N ALA A 136 12.33 -3.80 14.75
CA ALA A 136 12.15 -2.39 14.49
C ALA A 136 12.12 -2.09 12.99
N ARG A 137 11.44 -1.03 12.62
CA ARG A 137 11.41 -0.51 11.24
C ARG A 137 12.74 0.17 10.92
N ASN A 138 13.21 0.05 9.68
CA ASN A 138 14.35 0.85 9.21
C ASN A 138 13.99 2.34 9.32
N PRO A 139 14.89 3.21 9.84
CA PRO A 139 14.63 4.65 9.96
C PRO A 139 14.17 5.32 8.67
N LEU A 140 14.63 4.84 7.50
CA LEU A 140 14.24 5.39 6.20
C LEU A 140 12.78 5.08 5.83
N VAL A 141 12.18 4.03 6.40
CA VAL A 141 10.77 3.68 6.19
C VAL A 141 9.85 4.80 6.69
N TYR A 142 10.16 5.42 7.84
CA TYR A 142 9.36 6.53 8.37
C TYR A 142 9.34 7.73 7.43
N ILE A 143 10.49 8.03 6.81
CA ILE A 143 10.60 9.13 5.84
C ILE A 143 9.85 8.78 4.54
N LEU A 144 10.00 7.55 4.06
CA LEU A 144 9.30 7.08 2.87
C LEU A 144 7.78 7.12 3.05
N GLU A 145 7.30 6.58 4.17
CA GLU A 145 5.87 6.54 4.52
C GLU A 145 5.28 7.96 4.65
N ALA A 146 5.99 8.87 5.31
CA ALA A 146 5.55 10.26 5.41
C ALA A 146 5.51 10.97 4.06
N ALA A 147 6.47 10.70 3.17
CA ALA A 147 6.47 11.25 1.82
C ALA A 147 5.32 10.70 0.96
N ASP A 148 5.04 9.41 1.08
CA ASP A 148 3.93 8.71 0.43
C ASP A 148 2.57 9.27 0.90
N ASP A 149 2.37 9.35 2.21
CA ASP A 149 1.16 9.92 2.82
C ASP A 149 0.91 11.37 2.39
N ILE A 150 1.95 12.21 2.35
CA ILE A 150 1.83 13.60 1.89
C ILE A 150 1.42 13.63 0.41
N ALA A 151 2.07 12.82 -0.43
CA ALA A 151 1.76 12.77 -1.85
C ALA A 151 0.32 12.32 -2.10
N TYR A 152 -0.12 11.29 -1.36
CA TYR A 152 -1.48 10.74 -1.47
C TYR A 152 -2.53 11.75 -1.01
N LEU A 153 -2.37 12.35 0.18
CA LEU A 153 -3.31 13.34 0.72
C LEU A 153 -3.50 14.54 -0.23
N LEU A 154 -2.41 15.05 -0.78
CA LEU A 154 -2.46 16.21 -1.66
C LEU A 154 -2.94 15.84 -3.07
N GLY A 155 -2.57 14.67 -3.56
CA GLY A 155 -3.03 14.14 -4.85
C GLY A 155 -4.53 13.88 -4.85
N ASP A 156 -5.07 13.23 -3.81
CA ASP A 156 -6.51 12.99 -3.65
C ASP A 156 -7.29 14.30 -3.60
N LEU A 157 -6.76 15.30 -2.88
CA LEU A 157 -7.37 16.61 -2.79
C LEU A 157 -7.39 17.30 -4.16
N GLU A 158 -6.26 17.34 -4.88
CA GLU A 158 -6.16 17.94 -6.21
C GLU A 158 -7.08 17.24 -7.22
N ASP A 159 -7.09 15.91 -7.21
CA ASP A 159 -7.96 15.10 -8.05
C ASP A 159 -9.45 15.34 -7.79
N SER A 160 -9.83 15.52 -6.51
CA SER A 160 -11.21 15.81 -6.14
C SER A 160 -11.70 17.14 -6.71
N PHE A 161 -10.83 18.13 -6.79
CA PHE A 161 -11.13 19.43 -7.43
C PHE A 161 -11.20 19.30 -8.94
N ASN A 162 -10.21 18.63 -9.56
CA ASN A 162 -10.18 18.43 -11.00
C ASN A 162 -11.41 17.66 -11.51
N LYS A 163 -11.88 16.70 -10.71
CA LYS A 163 -13.09 15.92 -10.99
C LYS A 163 -14.39 16.61 -10.56
N LYS A 164 -14.30 17.84 -10.01
CA LYS A 164 -15.43 18.63 -9.48
C LYS A 164 -16.27 17.89 -8.44
N ILE A 165 -15.64 17.01 -7.67
CA ILE A 165 -16.25 16.33 -6.53
C ILE A 165 -16.35 17.31 -5.36
N ILE A 166 -15.29 18.09 -5.12
CA ILE A 166 -15.25 19.16 -4.11
C ILE A 166 -15.09 20.50 -4.83
N SER A 167 -15.94 21.48 -4.52
CA SER A 167 -15.79 22.84 -5.01
C SER A 167 -14.92 23.68 -4.08
N HIS A 168 -14.34 24.78 -4.60
CA HIS A 168 -13.60 25.74 -3.79
C HIS A 168 -14.42 26.24 -2.60
N ASP A 169 -15.68 26.61 -2.81
CA ASP A 169 -16.54 27.18 -1.76
C ASP A 169 -16.85 26.15 -0.67
N LEU A 170 -17.11 24.90 -1.06
CA LEU A 170 -17.31 23.81 -0.09
C LEU A 170 -16.05 23.58 0.75
N PHE A 171 -14.90 23.45 0.08
CA PHE A 171 -13.64 23.21 0.76
C PHE A 171 -13.29 24.37 1.72
N LYS A 172 -13.44 25.60 1.25
CA LYS A 172 -13.20 26.81 2.05
C LYS A 172 -14.10 26.83 3.28
N ALA A 173 -15.40 26.59 3.14
CA ALA A 173 -16.33 26.57 4.26
C ALA A 173 -15.96 25.51 5.30
N LYS A 174 -15.61 24.29 4.86
CA LYS A 174 -15.17 23.21 5.74
C LYS A 174 -13.84 23.50 6.42
N TYR A 175 -12.92 24.13 5.73
CA TYR A 175 -11.64 24.53 6.30
C TYR A 175 -11.79 25.63 7.34
N GLU A 176 -12.65 26.63 7.11
CA GLU A 176 -12.97 27.68 8.08
C GLU A 176 -13.67 27.11 9.33
N GLU A 177 -14.55 26.11 9.18
CA GLU A 177 -15.18 25.38 10.29
C GLU A 177 -14.11 24.65 11.12
N PHE A 178 -13.20 23.90 10.48
CA PHE A 178 -12.10 23.22 11.12
C PHE A 178 -11.19 24.16 11.93
N ILE A 179 -10.77 25.30 11.34
CA ILE A 179 -9.93 26.29 12.02
C ILE A 179 -10.63 26.83 13.28
N LYS A 180 -11.93 27.07 13.19
CA LYS A 180 -12.71 27.59 14.32
C LYS A 180 -12.87 26.57 15.44
N GLU A 181 -13.08 25.29 15.11
CA GLU A 181 -13.23 24.21 16.08
C GLU A 181 -11.94 23.92 16.83
N GLU A 182 -10.80 23.90 16.12
CA GLU A 182 -9.48 23.67 16.72
C GLU A 182 -8.95 24.84 17.54
N GLY A 183 -9.63 26.03 17.49
CA GLY A 183 -9.27 27.19 18.26
C GLY A 183 -7.92 27.81 17.89
N TYR A 184 -7.50 27.64 16.63
CA TYR A 184 -6.27 28.25 16.14
C TYR A 184 -6.35 29.76 16.19
N GLU A 185 -5.43 30.39 16.94
CA GLU A 185 -5.31 31.86 16.99
C GLU A 185 -4.61 32.39 15.73
N GLU A 186 -4.98 33.60 15.28
CA GLU A 186 -4.57 34.30 14.03
C GLU A 186 -3.07 34.38 13.68
N LYS A 187 -2.21 33.63 14.35
CA LYS A 187 -0.75 33.70 14.18
C LYS A 187 -0.11 32.39 13.72
N THR A 188 -0.90 31.37 13.46
CA THR A 188 -0.40 30.07 13.01
C THR A 188 -0.33 29.97 11.49
N LEU A 189 0.40 28.99 10.97
CA LEU A 189 0.54 28.76 9.53
C LEU A 189 -0.80 28.34 8.90
N GLU A 190 -1.68 27.69 9.67
CA GLU A 190 -3.02 27.27 9.24
C GLU A 190 -3.92 28.46 8.91
N GLU A 191 -3.80 29.58 9.61
CA GLU A 191 -4.48 30.83 9.27
C GLU A 191 -3.93 31.45 8.00
N SER A 192 -2.61 31.35 7.81
CA SER A 192 -2.02 31.77 6.54
C SER A 192 -2.52 30.94 5.37
N LEU A 193 -2.96 29.69 5.59
CA LEU A 193 -3.60 28.86 4.57
C LEU A 193 -5.02 29.34 4.24
N SER A 194 -5.82 29.77 5.22
CA SER A 194 -7.11 30.43 4.97
C SER A 194 -6.94 31.70 4.14
N PHE A 195 -5.92 32.48 4.43
CA PHE A 195 -5.58 33.65 3.64
C PHE A 195 -5.28 33.30 2.17
N TYR A 196 -4.56 32.21 1.91
CA TYR A 196 -4.29 31.77 0.53
C TYR A 196 -5.56 31.34 -0.21
N LEU A 197 -6.50 30.68 0.46
CA LEU A 197 -7.78 30.30 -0.17
C LEU A 197 -8.61 31.53 -0.59
N SER A 198 -8.66 32.58 0.24
CA SER A 198 -9.47 33.76 -0.04
C SER A 198 -8.74 34.74 -0.94
N LYS A 199 -7.53 35.17 -0.58
CA LYS A 199 -6.78 36.19 -1.30
C LYS A 199 -6.38 35.75 -2.72
N ASN A 200 -5.96 34.48 -2.88
CA ASN A 200 -5.57 34.00 -4.20
C ASN A 200 -6.78 33.81 -5.12
N TYR A 201 -7.97 33.57 -4.58
CA TYR A 201 -9.20 33.61 -5.35
C TYR A 201 -9.47 35.01 -5.91
N ASP A 202 -9.37 36.04 -5.06
CA ASP A 202 -9.58 37.44 -5.45
C ASP A 202 -8.53 37.90 -6.48
N ILE A 203 -7.26 37.60 -6.24
CA ILE A 203 -6.16 37.90 -7.20
C ILE A 203 -6.41 37.21 -8.56
N ALA A 204 -6.75 35.95 -8.56
CA ALA A 204 -7.01 35.20 -9.79
C ALA A 204 -8.18 35.80 -10.58
N LYS A 205 -9.23 36.22 -9.88
CA LYS A 205 -10.44 36.80 -10.47
C LYS A 205 -10.24 38.25 -10.93
N GLU A 206 -9.66 39.08 -10.06
CA GLU A 206 -9.64 40.55 -10.29
C GLU A 206 -8.40 41.03 -11.05
N GLU A 207 -7.23 40.43 -10.77
CA GLU A 207 -5.97 40.87 -11.37
C GLU A 207 -5.61 40.06 -12.62
N TYR A 208 -5.84 38.74 -12.62
CA TYR A 208 -5.43 37.87 -13.74
C TYR A 208 -6.57 37.52 -14.68
N GLY A 209 -7.83 37.72 -14.29
CA GLY A 209 -8.96 37.28 -15.10
C GLY A 209 -8.95 35.79 -15.41
N TYR A 210 -8.48 34.99 -14.43
CA TYR A 210 -8.36 33.56 -14.60
C TYR A 210 -9.73 32.91 -14.75
N GLU A 211 -9.86 31.93 -15.65
CA GLU A 211 -11.15 31.31 -16.00
C GLU A 211 -11.79 30.61 -14.81
N ASP A 212 -10.98 29.92 -13.96
CA ASP A 212 -11.43 29.29 -12.71
C ASP A 212 -10.59 29.78 -11.51
N PRO A 213 -10.99 30.90 -10.87
CA PRO A 213 -10.28 31.44 -9.70
C PRO A 213 -10.20 30.47 -8.53
N GLY A 214 -11.20 29.58 -8.38
CA GLY A 214 -11.24 28.55 -7.35
C GLY A 214 -10.13 27.53 -7.52
N GLU A 215 -9.90 27.04 -8.75
CA GLU A 215 -8.80 26.14 -9.07
C GLU A 215 -7.43 26.77 -8.74
N TYR A 216 -7.23 28.03 -9.12
CA TYR A 216 -5.99 28.74 -8.81
C TYR A 216 -5.75 28.84 -7.29
N ALA A 217 -6.77 29.24 -6.52
CA ALA A 217 -6.69 29.35 -5.07
C ALA A 217 -6.36 28.03 -4.39
N LEU A 218 -6.98 26.95 -4.84
CA LEU A 218 -6.77 25.60 -4.32
C LEU A 218 -5.37 25.06 -4.64
N LYS A 219 -4.88 25.25 -5.87
CA LYS A 219 -3.49 24.88 -6.22
C LYS A 219 -2.48 25.65 -5.38
N SER A 220 -2.71 26.92 -5.14
CA SER A 220 -1.85 27.74 -4.26
C SER A 220 -1.88 27.24 -2.82
N PHE A 221 -3.05 26.85 -2.33
CA PHE A 221 -3.21 26.24 -0.99
C PHE A 221 -2.42 24.92 -0.89
N ILE A 222 -2.58 24.02 -1.86
CA ILE A 222 -1.87 22.72 -1.92
C ILE A 222 -0.35 22.92 -1.89
N ILE A 223 0.19 23.87 -2.65
CA ILE A 223 1.63 24.18 -2.64
C ILE A 223 2.12 24.61 -1.25
N LYS A 224 1.37 25.47 -0.57
CA LYS A 224 1.70 25.91 0.77
C LYS A 224 1.57 24.80 1.80
N LEU A 225 0.49 24.05 1.73
CA LEU A 225 0.25 22.90 2.59
C LEU A 225 1.36 21.84 2.43
N ASN A 226 1.78 21.52 1.20
CA ASN A 226 2.88 20.60 0.95
C ASN A 226 4.16 21.01 1.70
N ARG A 227 4.49 22.30 1.66
CA ARG A 227 5.65 22.80 2.40
C ARG A 227 5.47 22.63 3.91
N TYR A 228 4.32 23.00 4.45
CA TYR A 228 4.02 22.88 5.87
C TYR A 228 4.10 21.43 6.37
N LEU A 229 3.51 20.49 5.61
CA LEU A 229 3.55 19.07 5.93
C LEU A 229 5.00 18.53 5.94
N LYS A 230 5.80 18.88 4.94
CA LYS A 230 7.22 18.49 4.88
C LYS A 230 8.03 19.04 6.04
N ASP A 231 7.88 20.33 6.34
CA ASP A 231 8.59 20.98 7.46
C ASP A 231 8.20 20.33 8.78
N SER A 232 6.91 20.02 8.98
CA SER A 232 6.40 19.34 10.17
C SER A 232 6.96 17.93 10.36
N VAL A 233 7.06 17.16 9.28
CA VAL A 233 7.65 15.80 9.29
C VAL A 233 9.15 15.86 9.58
N ILE A 234 9.88 16.84 9.02
CA ILE A 234 11.31 17.01 9.27
C ILE A 234 11.54 17.34 10.74
N GLU A 235 10.76 18.26 11.32
CA GLU A 235 10.85 18.61 12.74
C GLU A 235 10.58 17.39 13.63
N GLU A 236 9.53 16.62 13.33
CA GLU A 236 9.20 15.41 14.09
C GLU A 236 10.32 14.37 14.00
N PHE A 237 10.85 14.10 12.80
CA PHE A 237 11.96 13.16 12.62
C PHE A 237 13.20 13.57 13.41
N LEU A 238 13.54 14.86 13.41
CA LEU A 238 14.71 15.38 14.13
C LEU A 238 14.52 15.35 15.65
N SER A 239 13.31 15.67 16.14
CA SER A 239 13.01 15.65 17.58
C SER A 239 12.96 14.23 18.14
N SER A 240 12.52 13.26 17.33
CA SER A 240 12.40 11.86 17.69
C SER A 240 13.58 10.99 17.17
N TYR A 241 14.68 11.62 16.74
CA TYR A 241 15.78 10.93 16.07
C TYR A 241 16.34 9.76 16.89
N ASP A 242 16.59 9.97 18.18
CA ASP A 242 17.14 8.92 19.03
C ASP A 242 16.18 7.74 19.22
N GLU A 243 14.88 8.01 19.35
CA GLU A 243 13.85 6.96 19.46
C GLU A 243 13.75 6.14 18.17
N ILE A 244 13.79 6.82 17.01
CA ILE A 244 13.77 6.18 15.69
C ILE A 244 15.00 5.31 15.50
N MET A 245 16.20 5.83 15.79
CA MET A 245 17.46 5.12 15.62
C MET A 245 17.60 3.93 16.59
N ASN A 246 16.98 4.00 17.77
CA ASN A 246 16.94 2.90 18.73
C ASN A 246 15.77 1.93 18.50
N GLY A 247 14.92 2.15 17.49
CA GLY A 247 13.81 1.27 17.14
C GLY A 247 12.65 1.26 18.13
N VAL A 248 12.50 2.30 18.96
CA VAL A 248 11.45 2.40 20.00
C VAL A 248 10.35 3.41 19.64
N TYR A 249 10.54 4.19 18.58
CA TYR A 249 9.55 5.17 18.10
C TYR A 249 8.23 4.49 17.72
N GLN A 250 7.11 5.05 18.18
CA GLN A 250 5.77 4.49 17.96
C GLN A 250 4.94 5.40 17.05
N GLY A 251 4.16 4.79 16.15
CA GLY A 251 3.30 5.50 15.21
C GLY A 251 4.02 5.90 13.92
N ASP A 252 3.56 6.97 13.31
CA ASP A 252 4.08 7.56 12.08
C ASP A 252 4.45 9.04 12.26
N LEU A 253 5.32 9.56 11.39
CA LEU A 253 5.83 10.93 11.52
C LEU A 253 4.73 12.00 11.35
N ILE A 254 3.77 11.79 10.47
CA ILE A 254 2.68 12.75 10.26
C ILE A 254 1.74 12.76 11.46
N GLY A 255 1.33 11.59 11.94
CA GLY A 255 0.41 11.45 13.06
C GLY A 255 0.96 11.95 14.39
N ASN A 256 2.29 12.02 14.54
CA ASN A 256 2.95 12.54 15.74
C ASN A 256 3.42 14.00 15.57
N SER A 257 3.43 14.54 14.33
CA SER A 257 3.87 15.91 14.05
C SER A 257 2.81 16.96 14.41
N LYS A 258 3.22 18.23 14.38
CA LYS A 258 2.30 19.37 14.49
C LYS A 258 1.26 19.45 13.37
N ALA A 259 1.45 18.72 12.26
CA ALA A 259 0.49 18.65 11.16
C ALA A 259 -0.62 17.62 11.38
N LYS A 260 -0.66 16.92 12.50
CA LYS A 260 -1.63 15.87 12.80
C LYS A 260 -3.08 16.29 12.52
N ASN A 261 -3.50 17.43 13.07
CA ASN A 261 -4.90 17.85 13.00
C ASN A 261 -5.32 18.20 11.57
N ILE A 262 -4.48 18.93 10.82
CA ILE A 262 -4.78 19.25 9.42
C ILE A 262 -4.80 18.01 8.53
N THR A 263 -3.94 17.03 8.78
CA THR A 263 -3.98 15.76 8.02
C THR A 263 -5.21 14.93 8.36
N MET A 264 -5.66 14.94 9.61
CA MET A 264 -6.94 14.34 10.01
C MET A 264 -8.13 15.02 9.32
N PHE A 265 -8.14 16.35 9.26
CA PHE A 265 -9.15 17.10 8.52
C PHE A 265 -9.19 16.69 7.05
N LEU A 266 -8.04 16.64 6.36
CA LEU A 266 -7.97 16.23 4.95
C LEU A 266 -8.46 14.78 4.74
N ARG A 267 -8.06 13.87 5.60
CA ARG A 267 -8.53 12.47 5.56
C ARG A 267 -10.05 12.38 5.76
N ASN A 268 -10.62 13.21 6.63
CA ASN A 268 -12.07 13.26 6.85
C ASN A 268 -12.81 13.82 5.62
N ILE A 269 -12.29 14.88 4.99
CA ILE A 269 -12.82 15.42 3.74
C ILE A 269 -12.80 14.37 2.63
N SER A 270 -11.68 13.65 2.45
CA SER A 270 -11.60 12.58 1.46
C SER A 270 -12.60 11.46 1.75
N LYS A 271 -12.76 11.09 3.02
CA LYS A 271 -13.69 10.05 3.46
C LYS A 271 -15.15 10.45 3.21
N GLU A 272 -15.52 11.71 3.50
CA GLU A 272 -16.88 12.21 3.40
C GLU A 272 -17.32 12.44 1.95
N TYR A 273 -16.44 12.97 1.10
CA TYR A 273 -16.81 13.44 -0.24
C TYR A 273 -16.19 12.64 -1.38
N VAL A 274 -14.96 12.14 -1.22
CA VAL A 274 -14.25 11.48 -2.32
C VAL A 274 -14.59 10.00 -2.36
N TYR A 275 -14.37 9.28 -1.26
CA TYR A 275 -14.54 7.81 -1.23
C TYR A 275 -16.01 7.37 -1.25
N THR A 276 -16.95 8.27 -0.95
CA THR A 276 -18.40 8.03 -1.09
C THR A 276 -18.95 8.41 -2.47
N ASN A 277 -18.10 8.93 -3.36
CA ASN A 277 -18.54 9.31 -4.70
C ASN A 277 -18.98 8.09 -5.51
N GLU A 278 -20.17 8.18 -6.13
CA GLU A 278 -20.81 7.08 -6.89
C GLU A 278 -19.87 6.46 -7.94
N LYS A 279 -19.07 7.28 -8.64
CA LYS A 279 -18.13 6.78 -9.65
C LYS A 279 -17.01 5.97 -9.04
N ILE A 280 -16.50 6.38 -7.87
CA ILE A 280 -15.43 5.67 -7.17
C ILE A 280 -15.99 4.34 -6.65
N VAL A 281 -17.11 4.37 -5.93
CA VAL A 281 -17.77 3.16 -5.42
C VAL A 281 -18.12 2.19 -6.55
N THR A 282 -18.60 2.69 -7.70
CA THR A 282 -18.87 1.85 -8.87
C THR A 282 -17.59 1.17 -9.38
N ASN A 283 -16.48 1.89 -9.47
CA ASN A 283 -15.20 1.31 -9.89
C ASN A 283 -14.68 0.25 -8.90
N GLU A 284 -14.86 0.46 -7.61
CA GLU A 284 -14.52 -0.51 -6.57
C GLU A 284 -15.32 -1.81 -6.73
N ILE A 285 -16.64 -1.72 -6.90
CA ILE A 285 -17.51 -2.88 -7.12
C ILE A 285 -17.11 -3.64 -8.40
N VAL A 286 -16.83 -2.92 -9.49
CA VAL A 286 -16.35 -3.53 -10.73
C VAL A 286 -15.00 -4.22 -10.51
N GLY A 287 -14.08 -3.56 -9.82
CA GLY A 287 -12.77 -4.09 -9.48
C GLY A 287 -12.85 -5.39 -8.66
N TYR A 288 -13.70 -5.39 -7.64
CA TYR A 288 -13.98 -6.57 -6.81
C TYR A 288 -14.40 -7.78 -7.67
N ASN A 289 -15.41 -7.58 -8.52
CA ASN A 289 -15.91 -8.65 -9.39
C ASN A 289 -14.87 -9.13 -10.41
N ILE A 290 -14.03 -8.23 -10.92
CA ILE A 290 -12.93 -8.61 -11.85
C ILE A 290 -11.93 -9.49 -11.13
N ILE A 291 -11.45 -9.10 -9.94
CA ILE A 291 -10.47 -9.86 -9.16
C ILE A 291 -11.02 -11.24 -8.80
N HIS A 292 -12.24 -11.31 -8.27
CA HIS A 292 -12.90 -12.60 -7.97
C HIS A 292 -12.98 -13.48 -9.21
N SER A 293 -13.41 -12.93 -10.36
CA SER A 293 -13.50 -13.68 -11.61
C SER A 293 -12.13 -14.18 -12.10
N LEU A 294 -11.07 -13.38 -11.91
CA LEU A 294 -9.71 -13.81 -12.26
C LEU A 294 -9.25 -14.95 -11.34
N LEU A 295 -9.46 -14.85 -10.04
CA LEU A 295 -9.14 -15.91 -9.08
C LEU A 295 -9.92 -17.18 -9.41
N ASP A 296 -11.22 -17.11 -9.69
CA ASP A 296 -12.07 -18.24 -10.06
C ASP A 296 -11.59 -18.98 -11.30
N ILE A 297 -11.02 -18.27 -12.27
CA ILE A 297 -10.57 -18.84 -13.53
C ILE A 297 -9.12 -19.37 -13.41
N PHE A 298 -8.23 -18.61 -12.79
CA PHE A 298 -6.80 -18.91 -12.80
C PHE A 298 -6.37 -19.89 -11.70
N ILE A 299 -7.04 -19.89 -10.53
CA ILE A 299 -6.71 -20.82 -9.44
C ILE A 299 -6.87 -22.29 -9.87
N PRO A 300 -8.00 -22.74 -10.46
CA PRO A 300 -8.12 -24.11 -10.92
C PRO A 300 -7.07 -24.48 -11.99
N ALA A 301 -6.77 -23.57 -12.90
CA ALA A 301 -5.77 -23.78 -13.93
C ALA A 301 -4.35 -23.92 -13.34
N SER A 302 -4.00 -23.15 -12.31
CA SER A 302 -2.73 -23.25 -11.61
C SER A 302 -2.62 -24.51 -10.77
N LEU A 303 -3.68 -24.90 -10.06
CA LEU A 303 -3.73 -26.11 -9.22
C LEU A 303 -3.70 -27.40 -10.02
N ASN A 304 -3.98 -27.38 -11.32
CA ASN A 304 -3.85 -28.54 -12.20
C ASN A 304 -2.37 -28.90 -12.41
N LYS A 305 -1.84 -29.80 -11.57
CA LYS A 305 -0.42 -30.24 -11.60
C LYS A 305 0.01 -30.86 -12.95
N ASN A 306 -0.94 -31.26 -13.79
CA ASN A 306 -0.68 -31.77 -15.12
C ASN A 306 -0.88 -30.72 -16.22
N VAL A 307 -1.05 -29.47 -15.89
CA VAL A 307 -1.24 -28.38 -16.83
C VAL A 307 -0.04 -28.30 -17.79
N LYS A 308 -0.35 -28.24 -19.08
CA LYS A 308 0.67 -28.07 -20.14
C LYS A 308 0.40 -26.73 -20.83
N PRO A 309 1.37 -25.80 -20.85
CA PRO A 309 1.19 -24.53 -21.51
C PRO A 309 0.63 -24.69 -22.92
N TYR A 310 -0.31 -23.82 -23.29
CA TYR A 310 -1.00 -23.76 -24.57
C TYR A 310 -1.91 -24.96 -24.90
N LYS A 311 -2.03 -25.98 -24.03
CA LYS A 311 -2.89 -27.15 -24.28
C LYS A 311 -4.18 -27.09 -23.45
N GLY A 312 -5.31 -27.17 -24.14
CA GLY A 312 -6.62 -27.09 -23.51
C GLY A 312 -6.92 -25.71 -22.93
N TYR A 313 -8.01 -25.58 -22.20
CA TYR A 313 -8.42 -24.32 -21.56
C TYR A 313 -7.45 -23.90 -20.45
N ASP A 314 -7.19 -24.79 -19.49
CA ASP A 314 -6.26 -24.53 -18.37
C ASP A 314 -4.86 -24.16 -18.88
N GLY A 315 -4.35 -24.87 -19.90
CA GLY A 315 -3.03 -24.58 -20.46
C GLY A 315 -2.93 -23.23 -21.17
N LYS A 316 -4.03 -22.74 -21.73
CA LYS A 316 -4.09 -21.39 -22.30
C LYS A 316 -4.07 -20.33 -21.19
N LEU A 317 -4.87 -20.52 -20.15
CA LEU A 317 -4.86 -19.62 -18.97
C LEU A 317 -3.47 -19.61 -18.33
N TYR A 318 -2.92 -20.76 -18.01
CA TYR A 318 -1.58 -20.89 -17.42
C TYR A 318 -0.50 -20.20 -18.28
N SER A 319 -0.66 -20.19 -19.60
CA SER A 319 0.27 -19.52 -20.51
C SER A 319 0.20 -18.00 -20.51
N LEU A 320 -0.89 -17.41 -20.00
CA LEU A 320 -1.02 -15.96 -19.83
C LEU A 320 -0.21 -15.46 -18.64
N ILE A 321 0.03 -16.32 -17.64
CA ILE A 321 0.89 -15.98 -16.51
C ILE A 321 2.33 -15.80 -16.98
N SER A 322 3.03 -14.79 -16.47
CA SER A 322 4.42 -14.49 -16.81
C SER A 322 5.31 -15.76 -16.77
N LYS A 323 6.20 -15.90 -17.75
CA LYS A 323 7.17 -17.00 -17.77
C LYS A 323 8.07 -17.00 -16.52
N ASN A 324 8.45 -15.81 -16.03
CA ASN A 324 9.27 -15.69 -14.84
C ASN A 324 8.52 -16.18 -13.60
N TYR A 325 7.25 -15.81 -13.45
CA TYR A 325 6.42 -16.23 -12.31
C TYR A 325 6.20 -17.73 -12.31
N ARG A 326 5.87 -18.33 -13.47
CA ARG A 326 5.77 -19.77 -13.62
C ARG A 326 7.10 -20.47 -13.30
N PHE A 327 8.22 -19.91 -13.77
CA PHE A 327 9.54 -20.47 -13.49
C PHE A 327 9.84 -20.48 -11.99
N VAL A 328 9.51 -19.42 -11.27
CA VAL A 328 9.66 -19.36 -9.80
C VAL A 328 8.79 -20.41 -9.12
N CYS A 329 7.55 -20.56 -9.53
CA CYS A 329 6.64 -21.58 -8.99
C CYS A 329 7.10 -23.01 -9.29
N GLU A 330 7.53 -23.29 -10.54
CA GLU A 330 7.86 -24.66 -11.01
C GLU A 330 9.23 -25.15 -10.54
N ASN A 331 10.20 -24.25 -10.35
CA ASN A 331 11.59 -24.62 -10.06
C ASN A 331 11.97 -24.49 -8.59
N ASN A 332 11.02 -24.23 -7.74
CA ASN A 332 11.24 -24.28 -6.29
C ASN A 332 12.45 -23.45 -5.80
N ILE A 333 12.63 -22.23 -6.33
CA ILE A 333 13.82 -21.44 -6.06
C ILE A 333 14.03 -21.17 -4.56
N ASP A 334 13.03 -21.49 -3.71
CA ASP A 334 13.15 -21.51 -2.23
C ASP A 334 12.05 -22.35 -1.54
N GLN A 335 11.65 -23.45 -2.14
CA GLN A 335 10.48 -24.23 -1.70
C GLN A 335 10.81 -25.31 -0.64
N SER A 336 11.99 -25.33 -0.04
CA SER A 336 12.23 -26.22 1.08
C SER A 336 11.27 -25.98 2.26
N GLU A 337 10.57 -24.85 2.29
CA GLU A 337 9.68 -24.44 3.40
C GLU A 337 8.20 -24.27 2.99
N CYS A 338 7.86 -24.21 1.70
CA CYS A 338 6.50 -23.99 1.22
C CYS A 338 5.90 -25.23 0.53
N SER A 339 4.60 -25.44 0.71
CA SER A 339 3.89 -26.48 -0.03
C SER A 339 3.75 -26.12 -1.52
N GLU A 340 3.69 -27.15 -2.37
CA GLU A 340 3.46 -26.96 -3.83
C GLU A 340 2.12 -26.25 -4.07
N ASP A 341 1.09 -26.63 -3.32
CA ASP A 341 -0.24 -26.07 -3.48
C ASP A 341 -0.29 -24.60 -3.10
N TYR A 342 0.38 -24.19 -2.00
CA TYR A 342 0.55 -22.77 -1.65
C TYR A 342 1.29 -21.99 -2.73
N SER A 343 2.39 -22.53 -3.26
CA SER A 343 3.15 -21.88 -4.34
C SER A 343 2.31 -21.68 -5.60
N ARG A 344 1.37 -22.61 -5.89
CA ARG A 344 0.43 -22.49 -7.01
C ARG A 344 -0.67 -21.47 -6.76
N LEU A 345 -1.09 -21.28 -5.51
CA LEU A 345 -2.00 -20.19 -5.14
C LEU A 345 -1.28 -18.83 -5.26
N LEU A 346 -0.05 -18.71 -4.73
CA LEU A 346 0.75 -17.50 -4.88
C LEU A 346 1.02 -17.14 -6.35
N LEU A 347 1.22 -18.13 -7.22
CA LEU A 347 1.42 -17.87 -8.66
C LEU A 347 0.25 -17.07 -9.27
N VAL A 348 -0.96 -17.28 -8.79
CA VAL A 348 -2.13 -16.55 -9.29
C VAL A 348 -2.20 -15.15 -8.67
N THR A 349 -1.91 -15.01 -7.39
CA THR A 349 -1.82 -13.67 -6.77
C THR A 349 -0.64 -12.85 -7.32
N ASP A 350 0.46 -13.50 -7.70
CA ASP A 350 1.57 -12.88 -8.41
C ASP A 350 1.15 -12.32 -9.78
N PHE A 351 0.19 -12.97 -10.43
CA PHE A 351 -0.29 -12.60 -11.77
C PHE A 351 -1.32 -11.49 -11.73
N ILE A 352 -2.18 -11.45 -10.71
CA ILE A 352 -3.21 -10.43 -10.51
C ILE A 352 -2.60 -9.14 -9.99
#